data_3b25f03421c31d69ef383382e336b22e
#
_entry.id   3b25f03421c31d69ef383382e336b22e
#
_cell.length_a   1.000
_cell.length_b   1.000
_cell.length_c   1.000
_cell.angle_alpha   90.00
_cell.angle_beta   90.00
_cell.angle_gamma   90.00
#
_symmetry.space_group_name_H-M   'P 1'
#
loop_
_entity.id
_entity.type
_entity.pdbx_description
1 polymer ?
#
loop_
_entity_poly.entity_id
_entity_poly.type
_entity_poly.pdbx_seq_one_letter_code
_entity_poly.pdbx_strand_id
1 'polypeptide(L)'
;MDPKKRLQMLGAIPSDEAIALLAAARNQPPSLAAAPGFAPAVDWRNKNGNHITPVKNQGGCGSCVSFGSVGLIEAMSHIETGRWFDLSEADSHFCSSHGANCGGWWPDQCLDQIKGRGVCDEAGFPYPSAFPNNDIWSGPPACHAAPNRPARISKLTAVHKLVDANAIKNHLSSVGPVAGCFTVYNDFFNYSGGIYHHVTGDVAGGHCVLVIGYSEAEQCWIVKNSWDTTWGIGGFGKISYDDFKYDGQLYPMYGATGIILPSSGWQPLGGKLTTEAVAGNNKDGRIEVFARGTDNALWHIWQTAPNNGWGGWASLGGIITSTPAVIGNGDGRLEAFARGADGALWHIWQTAPSSGWSGWASLGGGITSDPSAVRNVDGRVEVFARGNDGGLWHIWQGGPQRGWSGWASLGVQISGNPVASNNKDGRIEVFARANNGAVVHLWQTAPNNGWSSWASLGGILTSDLAVGQNKDGRLEVFGRGTDNALWHIWQTAPNNGWSGWASLGGIITSAPALGHNADGRMEIFARGTDGACWHIWQTAPSNGWSGWASLGGGIVGDTAIVNNKDGRMEVFVRGTDLALYHRWQTAPSNGWN
;
A
#
# COMPACT_ATOMS: atom_id res chain seq x y z
N MET A 1 -17.44 30.87 -18.13
CA MET A 1 -17.53 31.03 -16.66
C MET A 1 -17.86 32.47 -16.32
N ASP A 2 -18.76 32.72 -15.38
CA ASP A 2 -19.15 34.05 -14.92
C ASP A 2 -17.92 34.86 -14.47
N PRO A 3 -17.73 36.13 -14.90
CA PRO A 3 -16.60 36.97 -14.51
C PRO A 3 -16.43 37.10 -12.99
N LYS A 4 -17.52 37.17 -12.22
CA LYS A 4 -17.46 37.24 -10.74
C LYS A 4 -16.89 35.95 -10.13
N LYS A 5 -17.20 34.79 -10.71
CA LYS A 5 -16.66 33.49 -10.24
C LYS A 5 -15.18 33.36 -10.57
N ARG A 6 -14.71 33.93 -11.67
CA ARG A 6 -13.28 33.93 -12.06
C ARG A 6 -12.39 34.60 -11.02
N LEU A 7 -12.80 35.77 -10.52
CA LEU A 7 -12.04 36.52 -9.52
C LEU A 7 -11.95 35.78 -8.16
N GLN A 8 -12.94 34.98 -7.83
CA GLN A 8 -12.94 34.18 -6.59
C GLN A 8 -11.88 33.04 -6.59
N MET A 9 -11.34 32.70 -7.77
CA MET A 9 -10.32 31.66 -7.93
C MET A 9 -8.90 32.19 -7.66
N LEU A 10 -8.72 33.49 -7.42
CA LEU A 10 -7.43 34.14 -7.22
C LEU A 10 -7.20 34.39 -5.74
N GLY A 11 -5.98 34.11 -5.25
CA GLY A 11 -5.71 34.17 -3.82
C GLY A 11 -4.23 34.09 -3.47
N ALA A 12 -3.32 34.45 -4.38
CA ALA A 12 -1.91 34.59 -4.04
C ALA A 12 -1.64 36.04 -3.56
N ILE A 13 -1.29 36.19 -2.26
CA ILE A 13 -0.96 37.45 -1.62
C ILE A 13 0.41 37.30 -1.00
N PRO A 14 1.45 38.09 -1.44
CA PRO A 14 2.82 37.95 -0.94
C PRO A 14 2.91 38.12 0.58
N SER A 15 3.65 37.23 1.23
CA SER A 15 4.00 37.35 2.65
C SER A 15 5.10 38.39 2.85
N ASP A 16 5.22 38.92 4.07
CA ASP A 16 6.32 39.83 4.43
C ASP A 16 7.68 39.17 4.17
N GLU A 17 7.81 37.90 4.38
CA GLU A 17 9.02 37.13 4.09
C GLU A 17 9.33 37.09 2.59
N ALA A 18 8.33 36.82 1.73
CA ALA A 18 8.50 36.81 0.27
C ALA A 18 8.96 38.22 -0.24
N ILE A 19 8.37 39.27 0.30
CA ILE A 19 8.76 40.66 -0.01
C ILE A 19 10.21 40.94 0.43
N ALA A 20 10.60 40.51 1.64
CA ALA A 20 11.95 40.68 2.16
C ALA A 20 13.00 39.92 1.34
N LEU A 21 12.69 38.65 0.95
CA LEU A 21 13.57 37.86 0.10
C LEU A 21 13.79 38.50 -1.27
N LEU A 22 12.74 39.05 -1.87
CA LEU A 22 12.83 39.76 -3.15
C LEU A 22 13.69 41.00 -3.03
N ALA A 23 13.53 41.79 -1.96
CA ALA A 23 14.35 42.96 -1.70
C ALA A 23 15.83 42.60 -1.48
N ALA A 24 16.11 41.54 -0.74
CA ALA A 24 17.47 41.02 -0.53
C ALA A 24 18.13 40.54 -1.83
N ALA A 25 17.39 39.83 -2.69
CA ALA A 25 17.90 39.36 -3.96
C ALA A 25 18.31 40.49 -4.91
N ARG A 26 17.60 41.64 -4.90
CA ARG A 26 17.92 42.84 -5.70
C ARG A 26 19.23 43.52 -5.29
N ASN A 27 19.60 43.40 -4.03
CA ASN A 27 20.80 44.06 -3.48
C ASN A 27 22.07 43.18 -3.63
N GLN A 28 21.96 41.98 -4.20
CA GLN A 28 23.13 41.17 -4.49
C GLN A 28 23.76 41.58 -5.83
N PRO A 29 25.09 41.68 -5.93
CA PRO A 29 25.74 41.91 -7.21
C PRO A 29 25.44 40.76 -8.17
N PRO A 30 25.29 41.02 -9.50
CA PRO A 30 25.04 39.95 -10.46
C PRO A 30 26.15 38.91 -10.34
N SER A 31 25.78 37.69 -10.03
CA SER A 31 26.72 36.58 -9.95
C SER A 31 27.30 36.34 -11.35
N LEU A 32 28.64 36.45 -11.45
CA LEU A 32 29.41 35.96 -12.60
C LEU A 32 29.39 34.39 -12.55
N ALA A 33 28.21 33.78 -12.60
CA ALA A 33 28.08 32.37 -12.57
C ALA A 33 28.49 31.78 -13.91
N ALA A 34 29.31 30.73 -13.86
CA ALA A 34 29.53 29.82 -14.98
C ALA A 34 28.17 29.39 -15.58
N ALA A 35 28.14 29.10 -16.89
CA ALA A 35 26.92 28.64 -17.57
C ALA A 35 26.20 27.56 -16.73
N PRO A 36 24.89 27.70 -16.52
CA PRO A 36 24.16 26.80 -15.63
C PRO A 36 24.22 25.36 -16.15
N GLY A 37 24.64 24.43 -15.29
CA GLY A 37 24.75 23.00 -15.58
C GLY A 37 23.43 22.24 -15.57
N PHE A 38 22.27 22.92 -15.71
CA PHE A 38 20.97 22.29 -15.73
C PHE A 38 20.51 21.88 -17.15
N ALA A 39 19.58 20.94 -17.25
CA ALA A 39 19.03 20.45 -18.52
C ALA A 39 18.34 21.60 -19.32
N PRO A 40 18.36 21.57 -20.67
CA PRO A 40 17.74 22.62 -21.49
C PRO A 40 16.20 22.63 -21.42
N ALA A 41 15.60 21.53 -20.97
CA ALA A 41 14.17 21.40 -20.71
C ALA A 41 13.89 20.30 -19.68
N VAL A 42 12.83 20.48 -18.93
CA VAL A 42 12.34 19.51 -17.95
C VAL A 42 10.82 19.51 -17.96
N ASP A 43 10.22 18.33 -17.87
CA ASP A 43 8.79 18.14 -17.61
C ASP A 43 8.62 16.88 -16.74
N TRP A 44 8.20 17.08 -15.50
CA TRP A 44 8.04 16.01 -14.51
C TRP A 44 6.91 15.03 -14.81
N ARG A 45 6.12 15.24 -15.89
CA ARG A 45 5.20 14.24 -16.42
C ARG A 45 5.91 13.16 -17.24
N ASN A 46 7.15 13.44 -17.70
CA ASN A 46 7.90 12.56 -18.61
C ASN A 46 9.33 12.26 -18.12
N LYS A 47 9.75 12.83 -17.00
CA LYS A 47 11.12 12.65 -16.45
C LYS A 47 11.20 11.35 -15.66
N ASN A 48 11.72 10.29 -16.29
CA ASN A 48 11.79 8.94 -15.70
C ASN A 48 10.40 8.38 -15.27
N GLY A 49 9.35 8.74 -16.00
CA GLY A 49 7.97 8.44 -15.69
C GLY A 49 7.16 9.68 -15.33
N ASN A 50 5.88 9.50 -15.08
CA ASN A 50 5.03 10.59 -14.60
C ASN A 50 5.13 10.69 -13.07
N HIS A 51 5.38 11.90 -12.56
CA HIS A 51 5.43 12.20 -11.12
C HIS A 51 4.36 13.21 -10.69
N ILE A 52 3.43 13.56 -11.58
CA ILE A 52 2.42 14.60 -11.34
C ILE A 52 1.04 13.97 -11.18
N THR A 53 0.40 14.28 -10.05
CA THR A 53 -0.96 13.84 -9.73
C THR A 53 -2.01 14.48 -10.66
N PRO A 54 -3.23 13.91 -10.79
CA PRO A 54 -4.30 14.47 -11.60
C PRO A 54 -4.61 15.94 -11.26
N VAL A 55 -5.13 16.66 -12.25
CA VAL A 55 -5.58 18.04 -12.07
C VAL A 55 -6.85 18.06 -11.21
N LYS A 56 -6.91 18.99 -10.26
CA LYS A 56 -8.05 19.21 -9.37
C LYS A 56 -8.74 20.54 -9.66
N ASN A 57 -9.86 20.83 -8.98
CA ASN A 57 -10.64 22.05 -9.13
C ASN A 57 -10.86 22.74 -7.78
N GLN A 58 -10.30 23.95 -7.63
CA GLN A 58 -10.45 24.75 -6.41
C GLN A 58 -11.79 25.47 -6.27
N GLY A 59 -12.61 25.52 -7.32
CA GLY A 59 -13.90 26.19 -7.29
C GLY A 59 -13.80 27.69 -6.99
N GLY A 60 -14.82 28.23 -6.33
CA GLY A 60 -14.96 29.67 -6.02
C GLY A 60 -14.26 30.13 -4.75
N CYS A 61 -13.04 29.69 -4.48
CA CYS A 61 -12.25 30.09 -3.31
C CYS A 61 -10.80 30.36 -3.71
N GLY A 62 -10.18 31.41 -3.17
CA GLY A 62 -8.79 31.79 -3.39
C GLY A 62 -7.77 30.85 -2.75
N SER A 63 -7.97 29.54 -2.89
CA SER A 63 -7.14 28.47 -2.31
C SER A 63 -6.02 27.98 -3.21
N CYS A 64 -5.74 28.67 -4.32
CA CYS A 64 -4.74 28.29 -5.32
C CYS A 64 -3.36 27.96 -4.72
N VAL A 65 -2.93 28.67 -3.70
CA VAL A 65 -1.67 28.42 -3.00
C VAL A 65 -1.66 27.04 -2.34
N SER A 66 -2.78 26.62 -1.74
CA SER A 66 -2.90 25.27 -1.17
C SER A 66 -2.84 24.20 -2.25
N PHE A 67 -3.50 24.40 -3.40
CA PHE A 67 -3.43 23.48 -4.53
C PHE A 67 -2.03 23.35 -5.12
N GLY A 68 -1.31 24.46 -5.30
CA GLY A 68 0.07 24.45 -5.77
C GLY A 68 1.03 23.79 -4.76
N SER A 69 0.91 24.13 -3.48
CA SER A 69 1.79 23.61 -2.42
C SER A 69 1.49 22.15 -2.07
N VAL A 70 0.22 21.75 -1.97
CA VAL A 70 -0.18 20.34 -1.74
C VAL A 70 0.22 19.47 -2.93
N GLY A 71 -0.03 19.93 -4.16
CA GLY A 71 0.42 19.25 -5.37
C GLY A 71 1.94 19.08 -5.45
N LEU A 72 2.72 20.01 -4.88
CA LEU A 72 4.17 19.86 -4.70
C LEU A 72 4.50 18.70 -3.76
N ILE A 73 3.83 18.59 -2.60
CA ILE A 73 4.06 17.49 -1.65
C ILE A 73 3.65 16.14 -2.25
N GLU A 74 2.55 16.08 -3.00
CA GLU A 74 2.12 14.87 -3.74
C GLU A 74 3.19 14.42 -4.75
N ALA A 75 3.71 15.34 -5.56
CA ALA A 75 4.76 15.04 -6.54
C ALA A 75 6.05 14.59 -5.85
N MET A 76 6.50 15.29 -4.82
CA MET A 76 7.71 14.95 -4.06
C MET A 76 7.55 13.62 -3.31
N SER A 77 6.36 13.27 -2.82
CA SER A 77 6.07 11.96 -2.25
C SER A 77 6.40 10.85 -3.24
N HIS A 78 5.96 10.99 -4.49
CA HIS A 78 6.26 9.99 -5.53
C HIS A 78 7.73 10.01 -5.96
N ILE A 79 8.35 11.19 -6.09
CA ILE A 79 9.76 11.33 -6.45
C ILE A 79 10.69 10.70 -5.41
N GLU A 80 10.47 10.97 -4.13
CA GLU A 80 11.36 10.51 -3.05
C GLU A 80 11.08 9.08 -2.57
N THR A 81 9.82 8.61 -2.66
CA THR A 81 9.40 7.36 -2.02
C THR A 81 8.76 6.34 -2.97
N GLY A 82 8.46 6.73 -4.21
CA GLY A 82 7.71 5.91 -5.17
C GLY A 82 6.21 5.78 -4.85
N ARG A 83 5.71 6.48 -3.83
CA ARG A 83 4.31 6.35 -3.36
C ARG A 83 3.47 7.54 -3.78
N TRP A 84 2.30 7.24 -4.34
CA TRP A 84 1.27 8.23 -4.65
C TRP A 84 0.42 8.53 -3.41
N PHE A 85 0.14 9.81 -3.22
CA PHE A 85 -0.80 10.29 -2.21
C PHE A 85 -1.72 11.33 -2.84
N ASP A 86 -2.97 11.30 -2.44
CA ASP A 86 -3.97 12.33 -2.71
C ASP A 86 -4.19 13.08 -1.39
N LEU A 87 -3.69 14.31 -1.30
CA LEU A 87 -3.66 15.10 -0.07
C LEU A 87 -4.72 16.18 -0.08
N SER A 88 -5.20 16.55 1.10
CA SER A 88 -6.33 17.47 1.29
C SER A 88 -5.91 18.93 1.23
N GLU A 89 -6.30 19.62 0.19
CA GLU A 89 -6.19 21.07 0.11
C GLU A 89 -7.12 21.75 1.14
N ALA A 90 -8.25 21.13 1.49
CA ALA A 90 -9.14 21.62 2.53
C ALA A 90 -8.49 21.63 3.91
N ASP A 91 -7.81 20.55 4.31
CA ASP A 91 -7.07 20.47 5.57
C ASP A 91 -5.94 21.51 5.62
N SER A 92 -5.23 21.68 4.51
CA SER A 92 -4.17 22.68 4.40
C SER A 92 -4.71 24.10 4.46
N HIS A 93 -5.79 24.40 3.74
CA HIS A 93 -6.31 25.76 3.57
C HIS A 93 -7.21 26.21 4.72
N PHE A 94 -8.33 25.49 4.94
CA PHE A 94 -9.37 25.92 5.86
C PHE A 94 -9.07 25.64 7.33
N CYS A 95 -8.17 24.67 7.60
CA CYS A 95 -7.65 24.39 8.94
C CYS A 95 -6.29 25.04 9.21
N SER A 96 -5.97 26.10 8.49
CA SER A 96 -4.68 26.80 8.59
C SER A 96 -4.52 27.51 9.93
N SER A 97 -3.34 27.35 10.53
CA SER A 97 -2.91 28.14 11.69
C SER A 97 -2.44 29.56 11.31
N HIS A 98 -2.25 29.84 10.02
CA HIS A 98 -1.84 31.14 9.48
C HIS A 98 -3.01 31.97 8.95
N GLY A 99 -4.26 31.56 9.22
CA GLY A 99 -5.44 32.33 8.86
C GLY A 99 -5.79 32.32 7.38
N ALA A 100 -5.35 31.31 6.63
CA ALA A 100 -5.74 31.15 5.23
C ALA A 100 -7.26 31.10 5.09
N ASN A 101 -7.77 31.80 4.10
CA ASN A 101 -9.20 31.89 3.76
C ASN A 101 -9.35 32.13 2.26
N CYS A 102 -10.58 32.25 1.77
CA CYS A 102 -10.82 32.46 0.34
C CYS A 102 -10.26 33.79 -0.21
N GLY A 103 -9.69 34.67 0.61
CA GLY A 103 -8.90 35.83 0.18
C GLY A 103 -7.47 35.46 -0.20
N GLY A 104 -6.96 34.33 0.29
CA GLY A 104 -5.68 33.77 -0.12
C GLY A 104 -4.58 33.80 0.95
N TRP A 105 -3.37 33.43 0.57
CA TRP A 105 -2.11 33.44 1.33
C TRP A 105 -0.88 33.25 0.41
N TRP A 106 0.29 32.78 0.94
CA TRP A 106 1.51 32.60 0.16
C TRP A 106 2.16 31.22 0.40
N PRO A 107 2.93 30.66 -0.57
CA PRO A 107 3.48 29.29 -0.47
C PRO A 107 4.39 29.03 0.73
N ASP A 108 5.17 30.01 1.20
CA ASP A 108 6.03 29.84 2.39
C ASP A 108 5.20 29.50 3.64
N GLN A 109 4.12 30.24 3.86
CA GLN A 109 3.20 30.01 4.98
C GLN A 109 2.52 28.63 4.88
N CYS A 110 2.13 28.24 3.67
CA CYS A 110 1.52 26.93 3.42
C CYS A 110 2.51 25.79 3.71
N LEU A 111 3.72 25.88 3.17
CA LEU A 111 4.75 24.85 3.33
C LEU A 111 5.29 24.79 4.77
N ASP A 112 5.44 25.91 5.44
CA ASP A 112 5.80 25.96 6.87
C ASP A 112 4.73 25.27 7.74
N GLN A 113 3.47 25.52 7.43
CA GLN A 113 2.36 24.82 8.11
C GLN A 113 2.42 23.31 7.85
N ILE A 114 2.64 22.87 6.59
CA ILE A 114 2.77 21.43 6.27
C ILE A 114 3.99 20.83 6.99
N LYS A 115 5.09 21.57 7.12
CA LYS A 115 6.26 21.14 7.89
C LYS A 115 5.93 20.93 9.37
N GLY A 116 5.21 21.84 9.98
CA GLY A 116 4.84 21.78 11.41
C GLY A 116 3.66 20.84 11.67
N ARG A 117 2.48 21.24 11.21
CA ARG A 117 1.19 20.58 11.47
C ARG A 117 0.97 19.32 10.60
N GLY A 118 1.55 19.29 9.40
CA GLY A 118 1.26 18.28 8.38
C GLY A 118 -0.05 18.55 7.63
N VAL A 119 -0.28 17.80 6.56
CA VAL A 119 -1.52 17.79 5.77
C VAL A 119 -2.06 16.37 5.71
N CYS A 120 -3.36 16.17 5.96
CA CYS A 120 -3.98 14.84 5.87
C CYS A 120 -4.28 14.46 4.41
N ASP A 121 -4.59 13.18 4.18
CA ASP A 121 -5.08 12.72 2.88
C ASP A 121 -6.48 13.27 2.57
N GLU A 122 -6.82 13.35 1.28
CA GLU A 122 -8.10 13.85 0.77
C GLU A 122 -9.30 13.06 1.32
N ALA A 123 -9.16 11.74 1.52
CA ALA A 123 -10.22 10.92 2.10
C ALA A 123 -10.50 11.25 3.57
N GLY A 124 -9.55 11.84 4.29
CA GLY A 124 -9.75 12.33 5.67
C GLY A 124 -10.53 13.64 5.74
N PHE A 125 -10.33 14.54 4.79
CA PHE A 125 -11.08 15.78 4.66
C PHE A 125 -11.19 16.17 3.18
N PRO A 126 -12.20 15.63 2.45
CA PRO A 126 -12.40 15.93 1.05
C PRO A 126 -12.64 17.42 0.81
N TYR A 127 -11.97 17.99 -0.21
CA TYR A 127 -12.08 19.42 -0.49
C TYR A 127 -13.51 19.92 -0.64
N PRO A 128 -14.41 19.24 -1.39
CA PRO A 128 -15.80 19.68 -1.49
C PRO A 128 -16.56 19.70 -0.15
N SER A 129 -16.19 18.83 0.82
CA SER A 129 -16.89 18.75 2.10
C SER A 129 -16.65 19.95 3.01
N ALA A 130 -15.68 20.81 2.72
CA ALA A 130 -15.50 22.09 3.39
C ALA A 130 -16.61 23.10 3.08
N PHE A 131 -17.31 22.91 1.96
CA PHE A 131 -18.29 23.86 1.44
C PHE A 131 -19.73 23.43 1.75
N PRO A 132 -20.69 24.38 1.91
CA PRO A 132 -22.10 24.06 2.07
C PRO A 132 -22.60 23.15 0.94
N ASN A 133 -23.31 22.07 1.30
CA ASN A 133 -23.86 21.08 0.36
C ASN A 133 -22.80 20.42 -0.57
N ASN A 134 -21.51 20.41 -0.19
CA ASN A 134 -20.38 19.97 -1.00
C ASN A 134 -20.26 20.71 -2.36
N ASP A 135 -20.78 21.92 -2.45
CA ASP A 135 -20.68 22.76 -3.64
C ASP A 135 -19.51 23.74 -3.52
N ILE A 136 -18.40 23.45 -4.23
CA ILE A 136 -17.18 24.27 -4.23
C ILE A 136 -17.37 25.71 -4.75
N TRP A 137 -18.55 26.06 -5.21
CA TRP A 137 -18.94 27.40 -5.63
C TRP A 137 -19.82 28.13 -4.62
N SER A 138 -20.18 27.46 -3.51
CA SER A 138 -20.94 28.04 -2.40
C SER A 138 -20.00 28.41 -1.25
N GLY A 139 -20.37 29.38 -0.46
CA GLY A 139 -19.55 29.83 0.68
C GLY A 139 -20.39 30.08 1.92
N PRO A 140 -19.76 30.36 3.07
CA PRO A 140 -18.33 30.25 3.36
C PRO A 140 -17.93 28.78 3.66
N PRO A 141 -16.71 28.36 3.26
CA PRO A 141 -16.17 27.06 3.64
C PRO A 141 -15.74 27.03 5.10
N ALA A 142 -15.73 25.83 5.69
CA ALA A 142 -15.35 25.63 7.09
C ALA A 142 -14.30 24.52 7.26
N CYS A 143 -13.49 24.63 8.32
CA CYS A 143 -12.60 23.57 8.76
C CYS A 143 -13.40 22.44 9.43
N HIS A 144 -13.13 21.19 9.03
CA HIS A 144 -13.62 20.00 9.69
C HIS A 144 -12.44 19.12 10.14
N ALA A 145 -12.58 18.51 11.32
CA ALA A 145 -11.55 17.61 11.83
C ALA A 145 -11.57 16.29 11.03
N ALA A 146 -10.45 15.96 10.39
CA ALA A 146 -10.29 14.67 9.75
C ALA A 146 -10.31 13.54 10.82
N PRO A 147 -11.14 12.49 10.65
CA PRO A 147 -11.11 11.35 11.56
C PRO A 147 -9.71 10.74 11.61
N ASN A 148 -9.22 10.47 12.82
CA ASN A 148 -7.87 9.91 13.05
C ASN A 148 -6.73 10.66 12.31
N ARG A 149 -6.82 11.99 12.23
CA ARG A 149 -5.88 12.84 11.51
C ARG A 149 -4.39 12.56 11.79
N PRO A 150 -3.94 12.29 13.05
CA PRO A 150 -2.54 12.01 13.33
C PRO A 150 -1.94 10.85 12.53
N ALA A 151 -2.73 9.84 12.21
CA ALA A 151 -2.30 8.69 11.41
C ALA A 151 -2.39 8.93 9.88
N ARG A 152 -2.89 10.10 9.45
CA ARG A 152 -3.19 10.42 8.05
C ARG A 152 -2.32 11.56 7.49
N ILE A 153 -1.43 12.13 8.30
CA ILE A 153 -0.69 13.34 7.93
C ILE A 153 0.62 13.04 7.21
N SER A 154 0.83 13.72 6.09
CA SER A 154 2.14 13.90 5.45
C SER A 154 2.78 15.20 5.95
N LYS A 155 4.11 15.21 6.06
CA LYS A 155 4.93 16.38 6.42
C LYS A 155 6.11 16.49 5.48
N LEU A 156 6.85 17.58 5.60
CA LEU A 156 8.14 17.79 4.95
C LEU A 156 9.19 18.23 5.98
N THR A 157 10.47 18.04 5.67
CA THR A 157 11.57 18.47 6.56
C THR A 157 12.24 19.76 6.11
N ALA A 158 12.29 20.02 4.80
CA ALA A 158 12.95 21.19 4.25
C ALA A 158 12.10 21.92 3.21
N VAL A 159 12.05 23.23 3.30
CA VAL A 159 11.51 24.15 2.28
C VAL A 159 12.68 24.85 1.60
N HIS A 160 12.70 24.86 0.28
CA HIS A 160 13.71 25.50 -0.55
C HIS A 160 13.15 26.81 -1.11
N LYS A 161 13.79 27.91 -0.76
CA LYS A 161 13.41 29.26 -1.21
C LYS A 161 14.31 29.65 -2.40
N LEU A 162 13.73 29.70 -3.59
CA LEU A 162 14.43 29.85 -4.87
C LEU A 162 14.17 31.26 -5.39
N VAL A 163 15.15 32.14 -5.29
CA VAL A 163 14.98 33.60 -5.48
C VAL A 163 15.32 34.10 -6.89
N ASP A 164 15.87 33.26 -7.75
CA ASP A 164 16.22 33.62 -9.13
C ASP A 164 15.94 32.47 -10.12
N ALA A 165 15.87 32.79 -11.41
CA ALA A 165 15.51 31.81 -12.45
C ALA A 165 16.50 30.63 -12.56
N ASN A 166 17.78 30.83 -12.30
CA ASN A 166 18.78 29.77 -12.36
C ASN A 166 18.62 28.78 -11.18
N ALA A 167 18.39 29.30 -9.97
CA ALA A 167 18.08 28.48 -8.80
C ALA A 167 16.81 27.65 -9.02
N ILE A 168 15.76 28.27 -9.59
CA ILE A 168 14.49 27.58 -9.92
C ILE A 168 14.72 26.47 -10.96
N LYS A 169 15.40 26.77 -12.07
CA LYS A 169 15.68 25.80 -13.13
C LYS A 169 16.58 24.67 -12.64
N ASN A 170 17.59 24.98 -11.83
CA ASN A 170 18.44 23.96 -11.21
C ASN A 170 17.64 23.01 -10.30
N HIS A 171 16.75 23.56 -9.46
CA HIS A 171 15.87 22.75 -8.61
C HIS A 171 14.93 21.88 -9.45
N LEU A 172 14.25 22.45 -10.46
CA LEU A 172 13.39 21.70 -11.38
C LEU A 172 14.14 20.59 -12.13
N SER A 173 15.41 20.81 -12.48
CA SER A 173 16.19 19.83 -13.23
C SER A 173 16.75 18.70 -12.36
N SER A 174 17.00 18.92 -11.06
CA SER A 174 17.74 18.00 -10.20
C SER A 174 16.95 17.47 -9.01
N VAL A 175 15.94 18.21 -8.51
CA VAL A 175 15.23 17.91 -7.27
C VAL A 175 13.76 17.57 -7.53
N GLY A 176 12.97 18.54 -8.02
CA GLY A 176 11.54 18.35 -8.20
C GLY A 176 10.77 19.61 -8.62
N PRO A 177 9.44 19.52 -8.73
CA PRO A 177 8.54 20.65 -8.97
C PRO A 177 8.65 21.73 -7.91
N VAL A 178 8.06 22.90 -8.18
CA VAL A 178 8.02 24.03 -7.25
C VAL A 178 6.67 24.73 -7.27
N ALA A 179 6.25 25.32 -6.15
CA ALA A 179 5.08 26.20 -6.10
C ALA A 179 5.50 27.63 -6.47
N GLY A 180 4.83 28.23 -7.45
CA GLY A 180 5.13 29.57 -7.92
C GLY A 180 3.87 30.41 -8.14
N CYS A 181 3.96 31.71 -7.86
CA CYS A 181 2.84 32.64 -7.97
C CYS A 181 3.15 33.75 -8.97
N PHE A 182 2.12 34.24 -9.65
CA PHE A 182 2.21 35.29 -10.66
C PHE A 182 0.92 36.11 -10.74
N THR A 183 0.99 37.28 -11.38
CA THR A 183 -0.17 38.11 -11.66
C THR A 183 -0.95 37.52 -12.84
N VAL A 184 -2.25 37.30 -12.64
CA VAL A 184 -3.18 36.88 -13.68
C VAL A 184 -3.89 38.09 -14.27
N TYR A 185 -3.97 38.12 -15.58
CA TYR A 185 -4.79 39.06 -16.37
C TYR A 185 -6.06 38.38 -16.88
N ASN A 186 -7.04 39.16 -17.30
CA ASN A 186 -8.36 38.62 -17.70
C ASN A 186 -8.31 37.63 -18.88
N ASP A 187 -7.32 37.75 -19.77
CA ASP A 187 -7.13 36.85 -20.91
C ASP A 187 -6.62 35.45 -20.51
N PHE A 188 -5.94 35.33 -19.36
CA PHE A 188 -5.44 34.05 -18.86
C PHE A 188 -6.54 33.02 -18.59
N PHE A 189 -7.73 33.47 -18.19
CA PHE A 189 -8.87 32.57 -17.98
C PHE A 189 -9.34 31.85 -19.27
N ASN A 190 -9.00 32.41 -20.42
CA ASN A 190 -9.37 31.87 -21.73
C ASN A 190 -8.22 31.14 -22.42
N TYR A 191 -7.06 30.97 -21.73
CA TYR A 191 -5.93 30.24 -22.27
C TYR A 191 -6.35 28.80 -22.61
N SER A 192 -6.01 28.34 -23.82
CA SER A 192 -6.39 27.02 -24.32
C SER A 192 -5.24 26.25 -24.99
N GLY A 193 -4.04 26.85 -25.06
CA GLY A 193 -2.85 26.19 -25.62
C GLY A 193 -1.76 27.16 -26.10
N GLY A 194 -0.65 26.60 -26.57
CA GLY A 194 0.55 27.37 -26.92
C GLY A 194 1.28 27.88 -25.69
N ILE A 195 2.07 28.95 -25.87
CA ILE A 195 2.74 29.67 -24.77
C ILE A 195 1.87 30.89 -24.45
N TYR A 196 1.46 31.00 -23.18
CA TYR A 196 0.71 32.17 -22.73
C TYR A 196 1.60 33.40 -22.74
N HIS A 197 1.12 34.43 -23.40
CA HIS A 197 1.58 35.81 -23.33
C HIS A 197 0.37 36.69 -23.04
N HIS A 198 0.51 37.61 -22.09
CA HIS A 198 -0.51 38.60 -21.85
C HIS A 198 -0.65 39.54 -23.05
N VAL A 199 -1.85 39.66 -23.58
CA VAL A 199 -2.16 40.48 -24.78
C VAL A 199 -3.20 41.56 -24.49
N THR A 200 -4.18 41.24 -23.60
CA THR A 200 -5.31 42.15 -23.38
C THR A 200 -6.01 41.87 -22.06
N GLY A 201 -6.63 42.86 -21.50
CA GLY A 201 -7.40 42.83 -20.27
C GLY A 201 -6.63 43.32 -19.07
N ASP A 202 -7.39 43.72 -18.04
CA ASP A 202 -6.83 44.25 -16.80
C ASP A 202 -6.28 43.15 -15.89
N VAL A 203 -5.50 43.54 -14.89
CA VAL A 203 -5.10 42.65 -13.79
C VAL A 203 -6.33 42.11 -13.09
N ALA A 204 -6.39 40.79 -12.98
CA ALA A 204 -7.46 40.09 -12.28
C ALA A 204 -7.09 39.75 -10.83
N GLY A 205 -5.81 39.50 -10.54
CA GLY A 205 -5.29 39.20 -9.20
C GLY A 205 -4.09 38.27 -9.19
N GLY A 206 -3.65 37.86 -8.01
CA GLY A 206 -2.56 36.90 -7.83
C GLY A 206 -3.02 35.45 -7.87
N HIS A 207 -2.25 34.58 -8.52
CA HIS A 207 -2.52 33.16 -8.65
C HIS A 207 -1.27 32.31 -8.38
N CYS A 208 -1.46 31.13 -7.82
CA CYS A 208 -0.40 30.16 -7.57
C CYS A 208 -0.67 28.86 -8.35
N VAL A 209 0.39 28.29 -8.93
CA VAL A 209 0.36 27.03 -9.66
C VAL A 209 1.52 26.14 -9.24
N LEU A 210 1.44 24.86 -9.56
CA LEU A 210 2.58 23.96 -9.49
C LEU A 210 3.40 24.08 -10.78
N VAL A 211 4.62 24.60 -10.69
CA VAL A 211 5.57 24.63 -11.82
C VAL A 211 6.25 23.27 -11.89
N ILE A 212 5.98 22.54 -12.95
CA ILE A 212 6.41 21.15 -13.15
C ILE A 212 7.57 21.02 -14.13
N GLY A 213 8.03 22.11 -14.69
CA GLY A 213 9.12 22.12 -15.66
C GLY A 213 9.31 23.45 -16.36
N TYR A 214 10.16 23.41 -17.34
CA TYR A 214 10.50 24.57 -18.19
C TYR A 214 11.07 24.12 -19.54
N SER A 215 11.13 25.06 -20.49
CA SER A 215 11.80 24.89 -21.78
C SER A 215 12.61 26.13 -22.11
N GLU A 216 13.95 25.99 -22.24
CA GLU A 216 14.82 27.09 -22.66
C GLU A 216 14.59 27.47 -24.13
N ALA A 217 14.30 26.49 -24.97
CA ALA A 217 14.03 26.73 -26.39
C ALA A 217 12.72 27.51 -26.61
N GLU A 218 11.73 27.31 -25.72
CA GLU A 218 10.43 27.97 -25.79
C GLU A 218 10.33 29.17 -24.83
N GLN A 219 11.34 29.40 -23.98
CA GLN A 219 11.39 30.48 -22.98
C GLN A 219 10.13 30.49 -22.08
N CYS A 220 9.73 29.31 -21.56
CA CYS A 220 8.51 29.18 -20.77
C CYS A 220 8.65 28.23 -19.58
N TRP A 221 7.81 28.48 -18.58
CA TRP A 221 7.51 27.55 -17.50
C TRP A 221 6.37 26.62 -17.91
N ILE A 222 6.43 25.36 -17.49
CA ILE A 222 5.35 24.37 -17.68
C ILE A 222 4.66 24.23 -16.32
N VAL A 223 3.34 24.41 -16.31
CA VAL A 223 2.56 24.49 -15.08
C VAL A 223 1.38 23.52 -15.04
N LYS A 224 1.06 23.01 -13.84
CA LYS A 224 -0.21 22.36 -13.50
C LYS A 224 -1.08 23.38 -12.76
N ASN A 225 -2.28 23.66 -13.30
CA ASN A 225 -3.27 24.57 -12.73
C ASN A 225 -4.28 23.80 -11.87
N SER A 226 -5.15 24.52 -11.18
CA SER A 226 -6.20 24.03 -10.28
C SER A 226 -7.62 24.46 -10.69
N TRP A 227 -7.85 24.62 -12.02
CA TRP A 227 -9.11 25.10 -12.60
C TRP A 227 -9.80 24.04 -13.48
N ASP A 228 -9.71 22.76 -13.05
CA ASP A 228 -10.24 21.62 -13.82
C ASP A 228 -9.44 21.34 -15.12
N THR A 229 -9.71 20.18 -15.70
CA THR A 229 -9.11 19.74 -16.99
C THR A 229 -9.65 20.49 -18.20
N THR A 230 -10.69 21.28 -18.04
CA THR A 230 -11.27 22.12 -19.10
C THR A 230 -10.50 23.40 -19.39
N TRP A 231 -9.60 23.82 -18.48
CA TRP A 231 -8.71 24.95 -18.70
C TRP A 231 -7.42 24.49 -19.37
N GLY A 232 -6.89 25.32 -20.28
CA GLY A 232 -5.59 25.09 -20.90
C GLY A 232 -5.52 23.79 -21.70
N ILE A 233 -4.42 23.08 -21.57
CA ILE A 233 -4.17 21.77 -22.20
C ILE A 233 -4.42 20.68 -21.14
N GLY A 234 -5.69 20.33 -20.93
CA GLY A 234 -6.08 19.33 -19.93
C GLY A 234 -5.74 19.73 -18.48
N GLY A 235 -5.83 21.05 -18.16
CA GLY A 235 -5.49 21.62 -16.87
C GLY A 235 -4.02 22.02 -16.71
N PHE A 236 -3.21 21.84 -17.76
CA PHE A 236 -1.82 22.27 -17.83
C PHE A 236 -1.64 23.46 -18.75
N GLY A 237 -0.55 24.19 -18.57
CA GLY A 237 -0.21 25.33 -19.42
C GLY A 237 1.29 25.57 -19.55
N LYS A 238 1.65 26.38 -20.54
CA LYS A 238 2.97 26.98 -20.71
C LYS A 238 2.83 28.47 -20.55
N ILE A 239 3.62 29.09 -19.68
CA ILE A 239 3.60 30.54 -19.43
C ILE A 239 4.98 31.07 -19.73
N SER A 240 5.08 32.15 -20.51
CA SER A 240 6.37 32.76 -20.85
C SER A 240 7.11 33.19 -19.59
N TYR A 241 8.44 33.21 -19.64
CA TYR A 241 9.23 33.71 -18.51
C TYR A 241 8.92 35.18 -18.18
N ASP A 242 8.54 35.96 -19.18
CA ASP A 242 8.21 37.36 -19.02
C ASP A 242 6.85 37.61 -18.39
N ASP A 243 5.90 36.71 -18.59
CA ASP A 243 4.54 36.79 -18.04
C ASP A 243 4.39 36.09 -16.69
N PHE A 244 5.32 35.20 -16.33
CA PHE A 244 5.33 34.58 -15.01
C PHE A 244 6.00 35.48 -13.98
N LYS A 245 5.38 36.61 -13.72
CA LYS A 245 5.84 37.64 -12.79
C LYS A 245 4.69 38.09 -11.90
N TYR A 246 4.97 38.44 -10.65
CA TYR A 246 4.01 39.05 -9.74
C TYR A 246 4.41 40.53 -9.59
N ASP A 247 3.46 41.42 -9.88
CA ASP A 247 3.72 42.87 -9.96
C ASP A 247 4.98 43.22 -10.79
N GLY A 248 5.12 42.56 -11.95
CA GLY A 248 6.23 42.78 -12.89
C GLY A 248 7.56 42.16 -12.47
N GLN A 249 7.63 41.35 -11.41
CA GLN A 249 8.85 40.75 -10.88
C GLN A 249 8.75 39.25 -10.69
N LEU A 250 9.87 38.54 -10.91
CA LEU A 250 9.97 37.14 -10.53
C LEU A 250 10.09 37.02 -9.01
N TYR A 251 9.02 36.64 -8.35
CA TYR A 251 9.02 36.34 -6.94
C TYR A 251 9.67 34.99 -6.64
N PRO A 252 10.12 34.75 -5.41
CA PRO A 252 10.64 33.45 -5.01
C PRO A 252 9.62 32.32 -5.30
N MET A 253 10.12 31.21 -5.84
CA MET A 253 9.38 29.96 -5.90
C MET A 253 9.85 29.02 -4.80
N TYR A 254 9.00 28.06 -4.45
CA TYR A 254 9.23 27.23 -3.28
C TYR A 254 9.23 25.75 -3.64
N GLY A 255 10.34 25.05 -3.35
CA GLY A 255 10.47 23.59 -3.42
C GLY A 255 10.37 22.96 -2.04
N ALA A 256 10.22 21.67 -1.99
CA ALA A 256 10.15 20.87 -0.77
C ALA A 256 10.97 19.60 -0.89
N THR A 257 11.55 19.10 0.22
CA THR A 257 12.22 17.80 0.30
C THR A 257 12.06 17.18 1.69
N GLY A 258 12.40 15.89 1.77
CA GLY A 258 12.32 15.12 3.00
C GLY A 258 10.87 14.86 3.40
N ILE A 259 10.11 14.28 2.48
CA ILE A 259 8.68 14.00 2.71
C ILE A 259 8.54 12.88 3.75
N ILE A 260 7.86 13.21 4.83
CA ILE A 260 7.46 12.26 5.87
C ILE A 260 6.01 11.90 5.57
N LEU A 261 5.80 10.67 5.14
CA LEU A 261 4.47 10.14 4.84
C LEU A 261 3.74 9.76 6.14
N PRO A 262 2.39 9.70 6.14
CA PRO A 262 1.65 9.14 7.24
C PRO A 262 2.27 7.80 7.61
N SER A 263 2.48 7.57 8.90
CA SER A 263 2.75 6.21 9.35
C SER A 263 1.53 5.40 8.90
N SER A 264 1.74 4.45 8.00
CA SER A 264 0.65 3.59 7.48
C SER A 264 0.08 2.66 8.56
N GLY A 265 0.42 2.88 9.84
CA GLY A 265 0.23 1.91 10.90
C GLY A 265 1.22 0.74 10.80
N TRP A 266 1.87 0.56 9.63
CA TRP A 266 2.86 -0.48 9.42
C TRP A 266 4.17 -0.15 10.13
N GLN A 267 4.63 -1.06 10.98
CA GLN A 267 5.89 -0.94 11.70
C GLN A 267 6.95 -1.83 11.05
N PRO A 268 8.17 -1.35 10.82
CA PRO A 268 9.22 -2.15 10.20
C PRO A 268 9.80 -3.15 11.21
N LEU A 269 9.94 -4.39 10.77
CA LEU A 269 10.72 -5.43 11.45
C LEU A 269 12.08 -5.67 10.77
N GLY A 270 12.34 -4.97 9.67
CA GLY A 270 13.60 -5.08 8.93
C GLY A 270 13.73 -6.38 8.14
N GLY A 271 14.98 -6.87 8.01
CA GLY A 271 15.30 -8.01 7.16
C GLY A 271 15.44 -7.64 5.68
N LYS A 272 15.81 -8.64 4.86
CA LYS A 272 15.84 -8.58 3.40
C LYS A 272 15.31 -9.92 2.88
N LEU A 273 14.02 -9.94 2.55
CA LEU A 273 13.27 -11.16 2.28
C LEU A 273 13.04 -11.36 0.79
N THR A 274 13.09 -12.62 0.35
CA THR A 274 12.90 -13.02 -1.06
C THR A 274 11.69 -13.92 -1.28
N THR A 275 11.02 -14.38 -0.21
CA THR A 275 9.71 -15.05 -0.24
C THR A 275 8.69 -14.24 0.56
N GLU A 276 7.45 -14.70 0.52
CA GLU A 276 6.43 -14.30 1.47
C GLU A 276 6.82 -14.75 2.88
N ALA A 277 6.37 -14.00 3.88
CA ALA A 277 6.51 -14.40 5.27
C ALA A 277 5.43 -15.41 5.66
N VAL A 278 5.74 -16.27 6.60
CA VAL A 278 4.75 -17.11 7.29
C VAL A 278 4.92 -16.96 8.79
N ALA A 279 3.83 -17.07 9.54
CA ALA A 279 3.86 -16.87 10.98
C ALA A 279 3.29 -18.08 11.71
N GLY A 280 3.84 -18.35 12.90
CA GLY A 280 3.38 -19.39 13.79
C GLY A 280 3.38 -18.94 15.25
N ASN A 281 2.54 -19.55 16.06
CA ASN A 281 2.48 -19.29 17.49
C ASN A 281 3.33 -20.32 18.26
N ASN A 282 4.27 -19.83 19.03
CA ASN A 282 4.98 -20.62 20.02
C ASN A 282 4.03 -21.08 21.13
N LYS A 283 4.37 -22.16 21.83
CA LYS A 283 3.57 -22.70 22.93
C LYS A 283 3.33 -21.69 24.06
N ASP A 284 4.27 -20.79 24.27
CA ASP A 284 4.15 -19.71 25.26
C ASP A 284 3.28 -18.54 24.79
N GLY A 285 2.87 -18.54 23.52
CA GLY A 285 2.00 -17.53 22.89
C GLY A 285 2.74 -16.40 22.20
N ARG A 286 4.07 -16.46 22.08
CA ARG A 286 4.84 -15.53 21.25
C ARG A 286 4.66 -15.89 19.77
N ILE A 287 4.47 -14.87 18.95
CA ILE A 287 4.49 -15.01 17.49
C ILE A 287 5.95 -15.18 17.04
N GLU A 288 6.16 -16.05 16.07
CA GLU A 288 7.43 -16.22 15.35
C GLU A 288 7.16 -16.19 13.85
N VAL A 289 7.93 -15.39 13.10
CA VAL A 289 7.76 -15.17 11.66
C VAL A 289 8.99 -15.69 10.93
N PHE A 290 8.75 -16.34 9.80
CA PHE A 290 9.76 -17.01 8.99
C PHE A 290 9.70 -16.54 7.56
N ALA A 291 10.87 -16.38 6.90
CA ALA A 291 10.96 -16.09 5.48
C ALA A 291 12.35 -16.47 4.94
N ARG A 292 12.47 -16.62 3.63
CA ARG A 292 13.77 -16.79 2.97
C ARG A 292 14.48 -15.44 2.84
N GLY A 293 15.74 -15.39 3.24
CA GLY A 293 16.63 -14.26 3.04
C GLY A 293 17.24 -14.20 1.63
N THR A 294 18.01 -13.15 1.35
CA THR A 294 18.74 -12.98 0.08
C THR A 294 19.88 -13.98 -0.13
N ASP A 295 20.31 -14.63 0.95
CA ASP A 295 21.30 -15.73 0.96
C ASP A 295 20.66 -17.11 0.72
N ASN A 296 19.34 -17.14 0.47
CA ASN A 296 18.50 -18.33 0.34
C ASN A 296 18.36 -19.16 1.64
N ALA A 297 18.87 -18.72 2.78
CA ALA A 297 18.64 -19.36 4.06
C ALA A 297 17.24 -19.06 4.59
N LEU A 298 16.73 -19.93 5.44
CA LEU A 298 15.55 -19.64 6.26
C LEU A 298 15.96 -18.72 7.41
N TRP A 299 15.31 -17.59 7.50
CA TRP A 299 15.47 -16.60 8.56
C TRP A 299 14.20 -16.52 9.39
N HIS A 300 14.33 -16.19 10.67
CA HIS A 300 13.22 -16.00 11.58
C HIS A 300 13.42 -14.81 12.51
N ILE A 301 12.30 -14.27 12.99
CA ILE A 301 12.21 -13.24 14.02
C ILE A 301 11.02 -13.56 14.92
N TRP A 302 11.12 -13.29 16.21
CA TRP A 302 10.08 -13.66 17.18
C TRP A 302 9.80 -12.55 18.18
N GLN A 303 8.60 -12.57 18.75
CA GLN A 303 8.26 -11.68 19.86
C GLN A 303 9.12 -11.98 21.09
N THR A 304 9.59 -10.94 21.79
CA THR A 304 10.38 -11.09 23.01
C THR A 304 9.52 -11.47 24.22
N ALA A 305 8.24 -11.11 24.20
CA ALA A 305 7.20 -11.57 25.12
C ALA A 305 5.88 -11.70 24.36
N PRO A 306 4.91 -12.53 24.82
CA PRO A 306 3.60 -12.62 24.18
C PRO A 306 2.96 -11.24 24.02
N ASN A 307 2.45 -10.95 22.82
CA ASN A 307 1.81 -9.70 22.41
C ASN A 307 2.74 -8.47 22.42
N ASN A 308 4.04 -8.61 22.63
CA ASN A 308 4.92 -7.45 22.82
C ASN A 308 6.36 -7.69 22.39
N GLY A 309 6.96 -6.63 21.84
CA GLY A 309 8.37 -6.55 21.45
C GLY A 309 8.76 -7.55 20.35
N TRP A 310 9.86 -7.27 19.70
CA TRP A 310 10.43 -8.13 18.67
C TRP A 310 11.93 -8.29 18.88
N GLY A 311 12.44 -9.49 18.65
CA GLY A 311 13.87 -9.80 18.66
C GLY A 311 14.57 -9.29 17.40
N GLY A 312 15.82 -9.67 17.26
CA GLY A 312 16.54 -9.49 15.99
C GLY A 312 16.33 -10.69 15.07
N TRP A 313 16.58 -10.52 13.78
CA TRP A 313 16.58 -11.60 12.80
C TRP A 313 17.72 -12.58 13.11
N ALA A 314 17.41 -13.87 13.07
CA ALA A 314 18.36 -14.95 13.18
C ALA A 314 18.22 -15.92 12.00
N SER A 315 19.34 -16.48 11.54
CA SER A 315 19.34 -17.46 10.46
C SER A 315 19.21 -18.88 11.04
N LEU A 316 18.32 -19.66 10.43
CA LEU A 316 18.21 -21.11 10.63
C LEU A 316 19.02 -21.88 9.57
N GLY A 317 19.75 -21.18 8.69
CA GLY A 317 20.54 -21.78 7.63
C GLY A 317 19.70 -22.46 6.56
N GLY A 318 20.29 -23.49 5.94
CA GLY A 318 19.70 -24.17 4.78
C GLY A 318 19.84 -23.38 3.49
N ILE A 319 19.48 -24.02 2.37
CA ILE A 319 19.30 -23.38 1.06
C ILE A 319 17.92 -23.79 0.58
N ILE A 320 16.93 -22.91 0.77
CA ILE A 320 15.55 -23.17 0.44
C ILE A 320 15.13 -22.43 -0.84
N THR A 321 14.18 -23.00 -1.58
CA THR A 321 13.70 -22.49 -2.87
C THR A 321 12.19 -22.26 -2.93
N SER A 322 11.51 -22.39 -1.80
CA SER A 322 10.06 -22.18 -1.64
C SER A 322 9.77 -21.19 -0.52
N THR A 323 8.54 -20.70 -0.43
CA THR A 323 7.97 -20.19 0.82
C THR A 323 7.91 -21.34 1.82
N PRO A 324 8.29 -21.17 3.10
CA PRO A 324 8.19 -22.23 4.08
C PRO A 324 6.72 -22.45 4.53
N ALA A 325 6.40 -23.66 4.98
CA ALA A 325 5.21 -23.91 5.80
C ALA A 325 5.63 -24.06 7.26
N VAL A 326 4.85 -23.50 8.20
CA VAL A 326 5.14 -23.58 9.64
C VAL A 326 3.92 -24.09 10.38
N ILE A 327 4.12 -25.05 11.29
CA ILE A 327 3.05 -25.64 12.09
C ILE A 327 3.52 -25.98 13.49
N GLY A 328 2.60 -25.95 14.45
CA GLY A 328 2.84 -26.49 15.78
C GLY A 328 2.63 -28.00 15.83
N ASN A 329 3.61 -28.73 16.31
CA ASN A 329 3.49 -30.15 16.65
C ASN A 329 2.55 -30.37 17.85
N GLY A 330 2.13 -31.60 18.07
CA GLY A 330 1.24 -31.97 19.16
C GLY A 330 1.81 -31.68 20.57
N ASP A 331 3.14 -31.58 20.72
CA ASP A 331 3.81 -31.20 21.98
C ASP A 331 4.00 -29.67 22.12
N GLY A 332 3.68 -28.90 21.09
CA GLY A 332 3.79 -27.45 21.07
C GLY A 332 5.11 -26.90 20.52
N ARG A 333 5.99 -27.74 19.97
CA ARG A 333 7.16 -27.30 19.20
C ARG A 333 6.73 -26.82 17.82
N LEU A 334 7.30 -25.73 17.34
CA LEU A 334 7.16 -25.35 15.93
C LEU A 334 8.04 -26.23 15.05
N GLU A 335 7.55 -26.52 13.86
CA GLU A 335 8.26 -27.20 12.79
C GLU A 335 8.05 -26.46 11.49
N ALA A 336 9.13 -26.20 10.74
CA ALA A 336 9.13 -25.51 9.45
C ALA A 336 9.55 -26.48 8.35
N PHE A 337 8.86 -26.40 7.21
CA PHE A 337 9.07 -27.22 6.01
C PHE A 337 9.37 -26.31 4.83
N ALA A 338 10.33 -26.67 4.00
CA ALA A 338 10.63 -25.96 2.77
C ALA A 338 11.21 -26.89 1.70
N ARG A 339 11.09 -26.49 0.44
CA ARG A 339 11.77 -27.15 -0.67
C ARG A 339 13.24 -26.74 -0.66
N GLY A 340 14.15 -27.70 -0.68
CA GLY A 340 15.57 -27.49 -0.85
C GLY A 340 15.96 -27.19 -2.30
N ALA A 341 17.23 -26.84 -2.53
CA ALA A 341 17.80 -26.64 -3.86
C ALA A 341 17.85 -27.94 -4.71
N ASP A 342 17.82 -29.09 -4.04
CA ASP A 342 17.75 -30.42 -4.64
C ASP A 342 16.31 -30.83 -5.05
N GLY A 343 15.33 -29.97 -4.79
CA GLY A 343 13.90 -30.23 -5.03
C GLY A 343 13.24 -31.14 -3.99
N ALA A 344 13.96 -31.61 -2.98
CA ALA A 344 13.39 -32.40 -1.89
C ALA A 344 12.67 -31.52 -0.87
N LEU A 345 11.75 -32.11 -0.12
CA LEU A 345 11.19 -31.49 1.08
C LEU A 345 12.21 -31.62 2.23
N TRP A 346 12.52 -30.51 2.85
CA TRP A 346 13.37 -30.43 4.03
C TRP A 346 12.59 -29.87 5.20
N HIS A 347 12.95 -30.25 6.43
CA HIS A 347 12.33 -29.73 7.63
C HIS A 347 13.35 -29.43 8.74
N ILE A 348 12.95 -28.55 9.64
CA ILE A 348 13.68 -28.14 10.84
C ILE A 348 12.64 -27.87 11.93
N TRP A 349 12.94 -28.26 13.17
CA TRP A 349 11.98 -28.18 14.28
C TRP A 349 12.62 -27.63 15.55
N GLN A 350 11.79 -27.07 16.42
CA GLN A 350 12.25 -26.65 17.74
C GLN A 350 12.67 -27.86 18.58
N THR A 351 13.81 -27.76 19.28
CA THR A 351 14.33 -28.85 20.14
C THR A 351 13.54 -29.01 21.44
N ALA A 352 12.92 -27.93 21.91
CA ALA A 352 11.91 -27.89 22.96
C ALA A 352 10.88 -26.81 22.64
N PRO A 353 9.63 -26.89 23.16
CA PRO A 353 8.62 -25.88 22.92
C PRO A 353 9.12 -24.46 23.22
N SER A 354 8.91 -23.56 22.28
CA SER A 354 9.32 -22.14 22.34
C SER A 354 10.84 -21.92 22.49
N SER A 355 11.68 -22.90 22.13
CA SER A 355 13.15 -22.84 22.38
C SER A 355 13.93 -23.61 21.32
N GLY A 356 15.10 -23.11 20.96
CA GLY A 356 16.13 -23.74 20.13
C GLY A 356 15.63 -24.43 18.88
N TRP A 357 16.48 -24.59 17.89
CA TRP A 357 16.16 -25.26 16.64
C TRP A 357 17.13 -26.43 16.37
N SER A 358 16.62 -27.49 15.73
CA SER A 358 17.41 -28.63 15.27
C SER A 358 18.32 -28.25 14.09
N GLY A 359 19.07 -29.20 13.56
CA GLY A 359 19.59 -29.13 12.20
C GLY A 359 18.51 -29.49 11.17
N TRP A 360 18.73 -29.10 9.92
CA TRP A 360 17.89 -29.50 8.80
C TRP A 360 17.97 -31.00 8.52
N ALA A 361 16.83 -31.62 8.26
CA ALA A 361 16.72 -33.00 7.82
C ALA A 361 15.88 -33.11 6.54
N SER A 362 16.27 -34.01 5.65
CA SER A 362 15.56 -34.24 4.39
C SER A 362 14.44 -35.26 4.60
N LEU A 363 13.28 -34.97 4.04
CA LEU A 363 12.16 -35.90 3.90
C LEU A 363 12.09 -36.48 2.46
N GLY A 364 13.11 -36.20 1.64
CA GLY A 364 13.16 -36.66 0.26
C GLY A 364 12.04 -36.12 -0.61
N GLY A 365 11.62 -36.90 -1.59
CA GLY A 365 10.64 -36.48 -2.59
C GLY A 365 11.24 -35.55 -3.65
N GLY A 366 10.45 -35.25 -4.67
CA GLY A 366 10.74 -34.24 -5.67
C GLY A 366 9.51 -33.35 -5.78
N ILE A 367 9.55 -32.16 -5.17
CA ILE A 367 8.40 -31.26 -5.11
C ILE A 367 8.63 -30.00 -5.93
N THR A 368 7.56 -29.43 -6.48
CA THR A 368 7.58 -28.26 -7.37
C THR A 368 6.70 -27.09 -6.89
N SER A 369 6.02 -27.26 -5.75
CA SER A 369 5.22 -26.22 -5.10
C SER A 369 5.81 -25.81 -3.76
N ASP A 370 5.25 -24.80 -3.15
CA ASP A 370 5.38 -24.57 -1.71
C ASP A 370 4.65 -25.71 -0.97
N PRO A 371 5.14 -26.17 0.19
CA PRO A 371 4.48 -27.18 1.00
C PRO A 371 3.30 -26.59 1.77
N SER A 372 2.27 -27.42 2.03
CA SER A 372 1.16 -27.12 2.94
C SER A 372 1.17 -28.12 4.09
N ALA A 373 1.26 -27.65 5.32
CA ALA A 373 1.29 -28.51 6.50
C ALA A 373 0.01 -28.36 7.33
N VAL A 374 -0.54 -29.50 7.76
CA VAL A 374 -1.72 -29.54 8.62
C VAL A 374 -1.54 -30.62 9.69
N ARG A 375 -2.23 -30.47 10.82
CA ARG A 375 -2.19 -31.44 11.90
C ARG A 375 -3.45 -32.29 11.91
N ASN A 376 -3.27 -33.59 11.89
CA ASN A 376 -4.34 -34.57 12.12
C ASN A 376 -4.89 -34.46 13.56
N VAL A 377 -6.10 -34.96 13.81
CA VAL A 377 -6.73 -34.92 15.15
C VAL A 377 -5.93 -35.68 16.21
N ASP A 378 -5.20 -36.71 15.80
CA ASP A 378 -4.31 -37.49 16.66
C ASP A 378 -2.97 -36.78 16.95
N GLY A 379 -2.77 -35.57 16.41
CA GLY A 379 -1.60 -34.74 16.63
C GLY A 379 -0.46 -34.95 15.64
N ARG A 380 -0.55 -35.88 14.70
CA ARG A 380 0.43 -36.08 13.63
C ARG A 380 0.40 -34.92 12.65
N VAL A 381 1.56 -34.48 12.20
CA VAL A 381 1.70 -33.53 11.09
C VAL A 381 1.66 -34.29 9.77
N GLU A 382 0.96 -33.74 8.81
CA GLU A 382 0.88 -34.19 7.42
C GLU A 382 1.20 -33.03 6.50
N VAL A 383 2.03 -33.28 5.46
CA VAL A 383 2.51 -32.25 4.53
C VAL A 383 2.12 -32.65 3.12
N PHE A 384 1.60 -31.70 2.38
CA PHE A 384 1.14 -31.83 0.99
C PHE A 384 1.98 -30.95 0.08
N ALA A 385 2.31 -31.46 -1.10
CA ALA A 385 3.02 -30.69 -2.13
C ALA A 385 2.71 -31.25 -3.52
N ARG A 386 2.90 -30.41 -4.55
CA ARG A 386 2.89 -30.87 -5.93
C ARG A 386 4.23 -31.53 -6.25
N GLY A 387 4.18 -32.73 -6.78
CA GLY A 387 5.33 -33.49 -7.24
C GLY A 387 5.88 -33.04 -8.61
N ASN A 388 7.02 -33.58 -9.02
CA ASN A 388 7.64 -33.35 -10.33
C ASN A 388 6.76 -33.84 -11.49
N ASP A 389 5.86 -34.79 -11.23
CA ASP A 389 4.85 -35.30 -12.18
C ASP A 389 3.63 -34.38 -12.30
N GLY A 390 3.59 -33.26 -11.53
CA GLY A 390 2.45 -32.35 -11.44
C GLY A 390 1.30 -32.87 -10.57
N GLY A 391 1.39 -34.08 -10.03
CA GLY A 391 0.39 -34.68 -9.15
C GLY A 391 0.50 -34.13 -7.73
N LEU A 392 -0.60 -34.28 -6.95
CA LEU A 392 -0.56 -34.02 -5.51
C LEU A 392 0.01 -35.20 -4.76
N TRP A 393 0.98 -34.95 -3.91
CA TRP A 393 1.64 -35.92 -3.05
C TRP A 393 1.58 -35.49 -1.59
N HIS A 394 1.63 -36.47 -0.68
CA HIS A 394 1.69 -36.20 0.74
C HIS A 394 2.66 -37.16 1.47
N ILE A 395 3.07 -36.71 2.66
CA ILE A 395 3.91 -37.42 3.61
C ILE A 395 3.45 -37.06 5.03
N TRP A 396 3.45 -38.00 5.95
CA TRP A 396 2.93 -37.82 7.30
C TRP A 396 3.80 -38.46 8.36
N GLN A 397 3.71 -37.95 9.59
CA GLN A 397 4.36 -38.55 10.75
C GLN A 397 3.72 -39.90 11.07
N GLY A 398 4.52 -40.91 11.41
CA GLY A 398 4.05 -42.24 11.80
C GLY A 398 3.31 -42.28 13.15
N GLY A 399 3.38 -41.21 13.90
CA GLY A 399 2.67 -40.90 15.14
C GLY A 399 3.14 -39.49 15.59
N PRO A 400 2.48 -38.86 16.56
CA PRO A 400 2.90 -37.55 17.02
C PRO A 400 4.41 -37.54 17.36
N GLN A 401 5.19 -36.71 16.65
CA GLN A 401 6.66 -36.55 16.81
C GLN A 401 7.47 -37.84 16.56
N ARG A 402 6.91 -38.79 15.87
CA ARG A 402 7.60 -40.02 15.43
C ARG A 402 7.97 -39.91 13.96
N GLY A 403 8.89 -40.76 13.50
CA GLY A 403 9.40 -40.76 12.14
C GLY A 403 8.34 -40.59 11.05
N TRP A 404 8.77 -40.27 9.89
CA TRP A 404 7.92 -39.96 8.73
C TRP A 404 7.64 -41.20 7.88
N SER A 405 6.47 -41.22 7.21
CA SER A 405 6.12 -42.19 6.20
C SER A 405 7.01 -42.07 4.96
N GLY A 406 6.80 -42.91 3.96
CA GLY A 406 7.18 -42.62 2.59
C GLY A 406 6.18 -41.65 1.93
N TRP A 407 6.58 -41.03 0.84
CA TRP A 407 5.69 -40.22 0.00
C TRP A 407 4.62 -41.12 -0.66
N ALA A 408 3.38 -40.63 -0.63
CA ALA A 408 2.26 -41.26 -1.31
C ALA A 408 1.56 -40.30 -2.25
N SER A 409 1.17 -40.76 -3.42
CA SER A 409 0.41 -39.97 -4.39
C SER A 409 -1.07 -39.97 -4.05
N LEU A 410 -1.66 -38.78 -4.13
CA LEU A 410 -3.12 -38.60 -4.06
C LEU A 410 -3.76 -38.45 -5.46
N GLY A 411 -2.99 -38.61 -6.52
CA GLY A 411 -3.46 -38.56 -7.91
C GLY A 411 -3.48 -37.12 -8.44
N VAL A 412 -4.50 -36.65 -8.91
CA VAL A 412 -4.84 -35.44 -9.69
C VAL A 412 -3.71 -34.48 -10.02
N GLN A 413 -3.72 -33.95 -11.21
CA GLN A 413 -2.79 -32.91 -11.68
C GLN A 413 -3.23 -31.52 -11.17
N ILE A 414 -2.33 -30.82 -10.50
CA ILE A 414 -2.56 -29.50 -9.94
C ILE A 414 -1.59 -28.45 -10.50
N SER A 415 -2.00 -27.19 -10.54
CA SER A 415 -1.22 -26.09 -11.16
C SER A 415 -0.72 -25.04 -10.15
N GLY A 416 -1.13 -25.08 -8.90
CA GLY A 416 -0.73 -24.14 -7.84
C GLY A 416 -0.21 -24.86 -6.61
N ASN A 417 -0.09 -24.11 -5.52
CA ASN A 417 0.19 -24.66 -4.21
C ASN A 417 -1.07 -25.33 -3.64
N PRO A 418 -0.99 -26.52 -3.05
CA PRO A 418 -2.11 -27.10 -2.33
C PRO A 418 -2.34 -26.37 -1.01
N VAL A 419 -3.57 -26.36 -0.52
CA VAL A 419 -3.89 -25.87 0.82
C VAL A 419 -4.77 -26.90 1.54
N ALA A 420 -4.40 -27.21 2.79
CA ALA A 420 -5.08 -28.20 3.61
C ALA A 420 -5.73 -27.55 4.83
N SER A 421 -6.91 -28.01 5.21
CA SER A 421 -7.63 -27.57 6.40
C SER A 421 -8.38 -28.73 7.06
N ASN A 422 -8.71 -28.56 8.33
CA ASN A 422 -9.51 -29.55 9.04
C ASN A 422 -11.00 -29.21 8.91
N ASN A 423 -11.80 -30.21 8.59
CA ASN A 423 -13.24 -30.19 8.76
C ASN A 423 -13.62 -30.18 10.26
N LYS A 424 -14.86 -29.82 10.58
CA LYS A 424 -15.37 -29.80 11.95
C LYS A 424 -15.26 -31.15 12.66
N ASP A 425 -15.38 -32.25 11.92
CA ASP A 425 -15.25 -33.62 12.43
C ASP A 425 -13.78 -34.09 12.54
N GLY A 426 -12.83 -33.22 12.19
CA GLY A 426 -11.40 -33.50 12.30
C GLY A 426 -10.78 -34.15 11.08
N ARG A 427 -11.54 -34.50 10.03
CA ARG A 427 -11.00 -34.95 8.76
C ARG A 427 -10.26 -33.86 8.05
N ILE A 428 -9.07 -34.12 7.54
CA ILE A 428 -8.35 -33.20 6.68
C ILE A 428 -9.04 -33.16 5.31
N GLU A 429 -9.20 -31.98 4.75
CA GLU A 429 -9.60 -31.73 3.37
C GLU A 429 -8.55 -30.87 2.69
N VAL A 430 -8.15 -31.27 1.48
CA VAL A 430 -7.11 -30.59 0.69
C VAL A 430 -7.75 -30.01 -0.55
N PHE A 431 -7.42 -28.78 -0.83
CA PHE A 431 -7.88 -28.01 -1.97
C PHE A 431 -6.69 -27.63 -2.85
N ALA A 432 -6.89 -27.66 -4.14
CA ALA A 432 -5.89 -27.23 -5.10
C ALA A 432 -6.56 -26.70 -6.37
N ARG A 433 -5.81 -25.95 -7.14
CA ARG A 433 -6.23 -25.54 -8.47
C ARG A 433 -5.75 -26.56 -9.50
N ALA A 434 -6.65 -27.08 -10.31
CA ALA A 434 -6.32 -27.94 -11.44
C ALA A 434 -5.73 -27.11 -12.60
N ASN A 435 -5.16 -27.78 -13.61
CA ASN A 435 -4.52 -27.14 -14.76
C ASN A 435 -5.47 -26.26 -15.59
N ASN A 436 -6.77 -26.48 -15.52
CA ASN A 436 -7.80 -25.66 -16.17
C ASN A 436 -8.28 -24.48 -15.30
N GLY A 437 -7.66 -24.27 -14.14
CA GLY A 437 -8.02 -23.22 -13.19
C GLY A 437 -9.16 -23.56 -12.22
N ALA A 438 -9.86 -24.68 -12.42
CA ALA A 438 -10.93 -25.12 -11.52
C ALA A 438 -10.36 -25.53 -10.16
N VAL A 439 -11.13 -25.28 -9.11
CA VAL A 439 -10.81 -25.79 -7.77
C VAL A 439 -11.24 -27.23 -7.65
N VAL A 440 -10.32 -28.06 -7.22
CA VAL A 440 -10.53 -29.48 -6.94
C VAL A 440 -10.19 -29.78 -5.49
N HIS A 441 -10.85 -30.74 -4.90
CA HIS A 441 -10.65 -31.13 -3.51
C HIS A 441 -10.78 -32.66 -3.30
N LEU A 442 -10.18 -33.14 -2.23
CA LEU A 442 -10.38 -34.46 -1.67
C LEU A 442 -10.28 -34.37 -0.14
N TRP A 443 -10.86 -35.31 0.54
CA TRP A 443 -10.92 -35.36 1.99
C TRP A 443 -10.64 -36.73 2.57
N GLN A 444 -10.21 -36.77 3.82
CA GLN A 444 -10.09 -38.05 4.54
C GLN A 444 -11.48 -38.70 4.71
N THR A 445 -11.59 -40.00 4.49
CA THR A 445 -12.84 -40.75 4.62
C THR A 445 -13.23 -40.97 6.09
N ALA A 446 -12.25 -40.94 6.99
CA ALA A 446 -12.42 -40.88 8.44
C ALA A 446 -11.26 -40.04 9.03
N PRO A 447 -11.41 -39.44 10.22
CA PRO A 447 -10.31 -38.72 10.86
C PRO A 447 -9.04 -39.59 10.93
N ASN A 448 -7.91 -38.99 10.49
CA ASN A 448 -6.59 -39.61 10.41
C ASN A 448 -6.47 -40.78 9.43
N ASN A 449 -7.46 -41.08 8.59
CA ASN A 449 -7.44 -42.28 7.78
C ASN A 449 -8.18 -42.14 6.44
N GLY A 450 -7.62 -42.81 5.42
CA GLY A 450 -8.20 -42.93 4.08
C GLY A 450 -8.39 -41.62 3.34
N TRP A 451 -8.57 -41.70 2.05
CA TRP A 451 -8.82 -40.54 1.19
C TRP A 451 -9.99 -40.84 0.23
N SER A 452 -10.81 -39.84 -0.02
CA SER A 452 -11.86 -39.88 -1.04
C SER A 452 -11.26 -39.85 -2.44
N SER A 453 -12.10 -40.00 -3.45
CA SER A 453 -11.78 -39.58 -4.80
C SER A 453 -11.80 -38.06 -4.89
N TRP A 454 -11.11 -37.50 -5.88
CA TRP A 454 -11.17 -36.09 -6.21
C TRP A 454 -12.56 -35.68 -6.68
N ALA A 455 -13.00 -34.53 -6.20
CA ALA A 455 -14.18 -33.83 -6.65
C ALA A 455 -13.83 -32.43 -7.14
N SER A 456 -14.62 -31.88 -8.06
CA SER A 456 -14.44 -30.52 -8.56
C SER A 456 -15.47 -29.58 -7.95
N LEU A 457 -15.02 -28.46 -7.46
CA LEU A 457 -15.86 -27.33 -7.04
C LEU A 457 -16.11 -26.34 -8.20
N GLY A 458 -15.53 -26.61 -9.38
CA GLY A 458 -15.61 -25.68 -10.51
C GLY A 458 -14.85 -24.38 -10.26
N GLY A 459 -15.37 -23.28 -10.79
CA GLY A 459 -14.71 -21.98 -10.78
C GLY A 459 -13.53 -21.92 -11.76
N ILE A 460 -13.01 -20.72 -12.00
CA ILE A 460 -11.73 -20.51 -12.70
C ILE A 460 -10.97 -19.46 -11.91
N LEU A 461 -9.99 -19.91 -11.13
CA LEU A 461 -9.18 -19.04 -10.27
C LEU A 461 -7.76 -18.87 -10.82
N THR A 462 -7.18 -17.72 -10.55
CA THR A 462 -5.87 -17.28 -11.06
C THR A 462 -4.81 -17.10 -9.98
N SER A 463 -5.16 -17.23 -8.69
CA SER A 463 -4.25 -17.21 -7.56
C SER A 463 -4.21 -18.53 -6.83
N ASP A 464 -3.27 -18.71 -5.92
CA ASP A 464 -3.35 -19.71 -4.87
C ASP A 464 -4.57 -19.45 -3.98
N LEU A 465 -4.97 -20.47 -3.21
CA LEU A 465 -6.21 -20.49 -2.44
C LEU A 465 -5.95 -20.16 -0.97
N ALA A 466 -6.92 -19.51 -0.34
CA ALA A 466 -7.03 -19.49 1.11
C ALA A 466 -8.23 -20.32 1.56
N VAL A 467 -8.09 -21.05 2.67
CA VAL A 467 -9.15 -21.88 3.23
C VAL A 467 -9.26 -21.63 4.72
N GLY A 468 -10.47 -21.44 5.20
CA GLY A 468 -10.74 -21.27 6.62
C GLY A 468 -12.01 -21.95 7.07
N GLN A 469 -12.08 -22.22 8.38
CA GLN A 469 -13.26 -22.76 9.01
C GLN A 469 -14.08 -21.62 9.63
N ASN A 470 -15.32 -21.48 9.23
CA ASN A 470 -16.29 -20.60 9.86
C ASN A 470 -16.53 -21.00 11.33
N LYS A 471 -17.01 -20.08 12.15
CA LYS A 471 -17.31 -20.35 13.57
C LYS A 471 -18.31 -21.49 13.77
N ASP A 472 -19.20 -21.70 12.80
CA ASP A 472 -20.16 -22.82 12.82
C ASP A 472 -19.54 -24.16 12.38
N GLY A 473 -18.31 -24.14 11.87
CA GLY A 473 -17.54 -25.29 11.46
C GLY A 473 -17.60 -25.60 9.97
N ARG A 474 -18.24 -24.77 9.13
CA ARG A 474 -18.23 -24.90 7.68
C ARG A 474 -16.89 -24.40 7.13
N LEU A 475 -16.29 -25.13 6.20
CA LEU A 475 -15.14 -24.65 5.45
C LEU A 475 -15.59 -23.65 4.38
N GLU A 476 -14.73 -22.69 4.12
CA GLU A 476 -14.88 -21.68 3.07
C GLU A 476 -13.56 -21.49 2.34
N VAL A 477 -13.60 -21.46 1.01
CA VAL A 477 -12.45 -21.38 0.12
C VAL A 477 -12.50 -20.08 -0.64
N PHE A 478 -11.36 -19.41 -0.74
CA PHE A 478 -11.20 -18.11 -1.38
C PHE A 478 -10.11 -18.14 -2.44
N GLY A 479 -10.29 -17.35 -3.50
CA GLY A 479 -9.27 -17.16 -4.52
C GLY A 479 -9.60 -16.01 -5.45
N ARG A 480 -8.61 -15.55 -6.21
CA ARG A 480 -8.80 -14.49 -7.21
C ARG A 480 -9.35 -15.11 -8.50
N GLY A 481 -10.43 -14.54 -9.02
CA GLY A 481 -11.01 -14.87 -10.31
C GLY A 481 -10.25 -14.29 -11.51
N THR A 482 -10.72 -14.60 -12.71
CA THR A 482 -10.18 -14.04 -13.98
C THR A 482 -10.46 -12.54 -14.16
N ASP A 483 -11.45 -12.04 -13.45
CA ASP A 483 -11.81 -10.61 -13.35
C ASP A 483 -10.99 -9.85 -12.29
N ASN A 484 -10.04 -10.54 -11.65
CA ASN A 484 -9.25 -10.09 -10.51
C ASN A 484 -10.05 -9.80 -9.23
N ALA A 485 -11.34 -10.10 -9.19
CA ALA A 485 -12.14 -10.02 -7.96
C ALA A 485 -11.81 -11.18 -7.01
N LEU A 486 -12.08 -10.98 -5.73
CA LEU A 486 -12.09 -12.06 -4.75
C LEU A 486 -13.36 -12.86 -4.91
N TRP A 487 -13.22 -14.17 -5.09
CA TRP A 487 -14.33 -15.12 -5.17
C TRP A 487 -14.25 -16.12 -4.02
N HIS A 488 -15.41 -16.61 -3.57
CA HIS A 488 -15.50 -17.60 -2.51
C HIS A 488 -16.59 -18.64 -2.76
N ILE A 489 -16.43 -19.79 -2.10
CA ILE A 489 -17.37 -20.89 -2.04
C ILE A 489 -17.30 -21.51 -0.64
N TRP A 490 -18.43 -21.92 -0.09
CA TRP A 490 -18.48 -22.44 1.28
C TRP A 490 -19.31 -23.72 1.40
N GLN A 491 -19.02 -24.51 2.41
CA GLN A 491 -19.85 -25.66 2.74
C GLN A 491 -21.27 -25.22 3.16
N THR A 492 -22.31 -25.89 2.67
CA THR A 492 -23.70 -25.59 3.01
C THR A 492 -24.08 -26.09 4.41
N ALA A 493 -23.39 -27.09 4.91
CA ALA A 493 -23.41 -27.57 6.29
C ALA A 493 -22.02 -28.03 6.69
N PRO A 494 -21.64 -28.03 7.99
CA PRO A 494 -20.36 -28.54 8.43
C PRO A 494 -20.09 -29.94 7.87
N ASN A 495 -18.91 -30.12 7.29
CA ASN A 495 -18.42 -31.36 6.66
C ASN A 495 -19.23 -31.82 5.43
N ASN A 496 -20.14 -31.04 4.89
CA ASN A 496 -21.03 -31.51 3.83
C ASN A 496 -21.52 -30.39 2.90
N GLY A 497 -21.65 -30.75 1.60
CA GLY A 497 -22.20 -29.92 0.54
C GLY A 497 -21.39 -28.64 0.28
N TRP A 498 -21.57 -28.07 -0.89
CA TRP A 498 -20.93 -26.79 -1.28
C TRP A 498 -21.97 -25.87 -1.93
N SER A 499 -21.81 -24.56 -1.69
CA SER A 499 -22.58 -23.51 -2.35
C SER A 499 -22.20 -23.39 -3.83
N GLY A 500 -22.75 -22.43 -4.53
CA GLY A 500 -22.16 -21.89 -5.75
C GLY A 500 -21.07 -20.87 -5.43
N TRP A 501 -20.19 -20.58 -6.41
CA TRP A 501 -19.23 -19.50 -6.32
C TRP A 501 -19.93 -18.14 -6.26
N ALA A 502 -19.48 -17.28 -5.36
CA ALA A 502 -19.95 -15.91 -5.22
C ALA A 502 -18.77 -14.94 -5.23
N SER A 503 -18.97 -13.73 -5.77
CA SER A 503 -17.95 -12.68 -5.80
C SER A 503 -18.07 -11.78 -4.58
N LEU A 504 -16.95 -11.48 -3.96
CA LEU A 504 -16.79 -10.44 -2.93
C LEU A 504 -16.24 -9.13 -3.52
N GLY A 505 -16.14 -9.05 -4.85
CA GLY A 505 -15.64 -7.87 -5.55
C GLY A 505 -14.18 -7.55 -5.27
N GLY A 506 -13.85 -6.27 -5.35
CA GLY A 506 -12.47 -5.78 -5.28
C GLY A 506 -11.69 -6.05 -6.58
N ILE A 507 -10.50 -5.48 -6.66
CA ILE A 507 -9.50 -5.80 -7.69
C ILE A 507 -8.20 -6.09 -6.95
N ILE A 508 -7.88 -7.37 -6.77
CA ILE A 508 -6.72 -7.84 -6.02
C ILE A 508 -5.61 -8.34 -6.94
N THR A 509 -4.36 -8.19 -6.51
CA THR A 509 -3.16 -8.53 -7.29
C THR A 509 -2.28 -9.59 -6.64
N SER A 510 -2.66 -10.07 -5.45
CA SER A 510 -2.02 -11.16 -4.70
C SER A 510 -2.95 -12.34 -4.54
N ALA A 511 -2.46 -13.46 -3.98
CA ALA A 511 -3.34 -14.45 -3.38
C ALA A 511 -4.04 -13.86 -2.13
N PRO A 512 -5.27 -14.30 -1.80
CA PRO A 512 -5.90 -13.93 -0.55
C PRO A 512 -5.24 -14.66 0.63
N ALA A 513 -5.17 -13.97 1.78
CA ALA A 513 -4.79 -14.58 3.04
C ALA A 513 -5.91 -14.42 4.07
N LEU A 514 -6.09 -15.41 4.93
CA LEU A 514 -7.22 -15.49 5.84
C LEU A 514 -6.77 -15.40 7.30
N GLY A 515 -7.47 -14.55 8.06
CA GLY A 515 -7.37 -14.47 9.51
C GLY A 515 -8.72 -14.70 10.18
N HIS A 516 -8.66 -15.13 11.45
CA HIS A 516 -9.84 -15.30 12.30
C HIS A 516 -9.83 -14.26 13.41
N ASN A 517 -10.87 -13.45 13.48
CA ASN A 517 -11.10 -12.56 14.60
C ASN A 517 -11.43 -13.36 15.88
N ALA A 518 -11.13 -12.82 17.04
CA ALA A 518 -11.39 -13.47 18.33
C ALA A 518 -12.89 -13.76 18.55
N ASP A 519 -13.76 -12.99 17.93
CA ASP A 519 -15.22 -13.22 17.96
C ASP A 519 -15.68 -14.34 17.00
N GLY A 520 -14.79 -14.84 16.16
CA GLY A 520 -15.01 -15.92 15.20
C GLY A 520 -15.42 -15.46 13.81
N ARG A 521 -15.38 -14.16 13.50
CA ARG A 521 -15.52 -13.66 12.14
C ARG A 521 -14.23 -13.93 11.35
N MET A 522 -14.36 -14.33 10.10
CA MET A 522 -13.23 -14.39 9.18
C MET A 522 -12.95 -13.00 8.58
N GLU A 523 -11.69 -12.78 8.26
CA GLU A 523 -11.21 -11.57 7.61
C GLU A 523 -10.18 -11.96 6.55
N ILE A 524 -10.33 -11.43 5.34
CA ILE A 524 -9.47 -11.72 4.19
C ILE A 524 -8.65 -10.49 3.86
N PHE A 525 -7.38 -10.73 3.57
CA PHE A 525 -6.40 -9.71 3.22
C PHE A 525 -5.84 -10.00 1.82
N ALA A 526 -5.62 -8.93 1.05
CA ALA A 526 -4.99 -9.05 -0.26
C ALA A 526 -4.34 -7.72 -0.66
N ARG A 527 -3.41 -7.76 -1.61
CA ARG A 527 -2.84 -6.57 -2.21
C ARG A 527 -3.77 -6.02 -3.29
N GLY A 528 -4.06 -4.71 -3.27
CA GLY A 528 -4.76 -4.00 -4.32
C GLY A 528 -3.86 -3.58 -5.49
N THR A 529 -4.45 -2.96 -6.51
CA THR A 529 -3.72 -2.42 -7.69
C THR A 529 -2.86 -1.21 -7.35
N ASP A 530 -3.17 -0.53 -6.25
CA ASP A 530 -2.41 0.58 -5.68
C ASP A 530 -1.18 0.13 -4.86
N GLY A 531 -0.97 -1.20 -4.75
CA GLY A 531 0.09 -1.79 -3.94
C GLY A 531 -0.18 -1.76 -2.44
N ALA A 532 -1.34 -1.29 -1.99
CA ALA A 532 -1.72 -1.30 -0.58
C ALA A 532 -2.25 -2.67 -0.14
N CYS A 533 -2.19 -2.93 1.17
CA CYS A 533 -2.91 -4.03 1.80
C CYS A 533 -4.37 -3.63 1.98
N TRP A 534 -5.27 -4.43 1.43
CA TRP A 534 -6.72 -4.26 1.56
C TRP A 534 -7.31 -5.43 2.31
N HIS A 535 -8.41 -5.21 3.02
CA HIS A 535 -9.10 -6.25 3.75
C HIS A 535 -10.63 -6.14 3.65
N ILE A 536 -11.29 -7.28 3.87
CA ILE A 536 -12.73 -7.45 3.92
C ILE A 536 -13.04 -8.48 4.99
N TRP A 537 -14.07 -8.27 5.80
CA TRP A 537 -14.37 -9.13 6.94
C TRP A 537 -15.84 -9.53 7.00
N GLN A 538 -16.14 -10.62 7.67
CA GLN A 538 -17.52 -11.00 7.95
C GLN A 538 -18.18 -9.98 8.88
N THR A 539 -19.41 -9.58 8.58
CA THR A 539 -20.19 -8.62 9.41
C THR A 539 -20.74 -9.26 10.68
N ALA A 540 -20.93 -10.58 10.65
CA ALA A 540 -21.23 -11.41 11.81
C ALA A 540 -20.54 -12.78 11.64
N PRO A 541 -20.23 -13.52 12.73
CA PRO A 541 -19.62 -14.84 12.61
C PRO A 541 -20.40 -15.76 11.67
N SER A 542 -19.70 -16.37 10.71
CA SER A 542 -20.24 -17.23 9.67
C SER A 542 -21.27 -16.59 8.73
N ASN A 543 -21.35 -15.25 8.68
CA ASN A 543 -22.40 -14.58 7.91
C ASN A 543 -22.01 -13.16 7.44
N GLY A 544 -22.43 -12.84 6.20
CA GLY A 544 -22.29 -11.53 5.59
C GLY A 544 -20.85 -11.08 5.40
N TRP A 545 -20.62 -10.13 4.51
CA TRP A 545 -19.30 -9.53 4.26
C TRP A 545 -19.40 -8.01 4.24
N SER A 546 -18.38 -7.33 4.74
CA SER A 546 -18.24 -5.87 4.70
C SER A 546 -17.95 -5.37 3.28
N GLY A 547 -17.77 -4.08 3.10
CA GLY A 547 -17.04 -3.53 1.96
C GLY A 547 -15.53 -3.65 2.19
N TRP A 548 -14.75 -3.52 1.11
CA TRP A 548 -13.30 -3.47 1.17
C TRP A 548 -12.81 -2.20 1.87
N ALA A 549 -11.82 -2.34 2.74
CA ALA A 549 -11.14 -1.23 3.40
C ALA A 549 -9.62 -1.36 3.22
N SER A 550 -8.92 -0.22 3.14
CA SER A 550 -7.48 -0.19 2.96
C SER A 550 -6.75 -0.08 4.30
N LEU A 551 -5.73 -0.89 4.48
CA LEU A 551 -4.73 -0.76 5.53
C LEU A 551 -3.52 0.06 5.07
N GLY A 552 -3.51 0.53 3.82
CA GLY A 552 -2.38 1.27 3.24
C GLY A 552 -1.12 0.40 3.08
N GLY A 553 0.03 1.07 3.09
CA GLY A 553 1.32 0.43 2.85
C GLY A 553 1.66 0.32 1.36
N GLY A 554 2.94 0.09 1.05
CA GLY A 554 3.42 -0.34 -0.27
C GLY A 554 3.96 -1.75 -0.10
N ILE A 555 3.14 -2.76 -0.43
CA ILE A 555 3.47 -4.16 -0.20
C ILE A 555 3.77 -4.89 -1.50
N VAL A 556 4.60 -5.92 -1.41
CA VAL A 556 4.86 -6.86 -2.51
C VAL A 556 4.55 -8.28 -2.04
N GLY A 557 3.87 -9.03 -2.89
CA GLY A 557 3.49 -10.42 -2.62
C GLY A 557 2.25 -10.57 -1.74
N ASP A 558 2.14 -11.72 -1.11
CA ASP A 558 1.01 -12.12 -0.28
C ASP A 558 1.23 -11.68 1.18
N THR A 559 0.18 -11.72 1.98
CA THR A 559 0.19 -11.35 3.40
C THR A 559 0.22 -12.60 4.29
N ALA A 560 0.83 -12.51 5.47
CA ALA A 560 0.72 -13.53 6.52
C ALA A 560 -0.09 -12.97 7.69
N ILE A 561 -0.96 -13.81 8.26
CA ILE A 561 -1.83 -13.41 9.37
C ILE A 561 -1.70 -14.41 10.50
N VAL A 562 -1.64 -13.91 11.72
CA VAL A 562 -1.65 -14.73 12.93
C VAL A 562 -2.28 -13.97 14.08
N ASN A 563 -2.84 -14.67 15.05
CA ASN A 563 -3.39 -14.05 16.24
C ASN A 563 -2.33 -13.97 17.35
N ASN A 564 -2.27 -12.82 18.00
CA ASN A 564 -1.58 -12.64 19.26
C ASN A 564 -2.28 -13.46 20.36
N LYS A 565 -1.57 -13.71 21.47
CA LYS A 565 -2.11 -14.46 22.61
C LYS A 565 -3.34 -13.80 23.23
N ASP A 566 -3.46 -12.48 23.12
CA ASP A 566 -4.61 -11.70 23.58
C ASP A 566 -5.78 -11.70 22.60
N GLY A 567 -5.67 -12.37 21.46
CA GLY A 567 -6.71 -12.49 20.43
C GLY A 567 -6.70 -11.40 19.38
N ARG A 568 -5.81 -10.41 19.45
CA ARG A 568 -5.65 -9.42 18.37
C ARG A 568 -4.98 -10.07 17.16
N MET A 569 -5.51 -9.87 15.98
CA MET A 569 -4.81 -10.26 14.75
C MET A 569 -3.61 -9.36 14.49
N GLU A 570 -2.58 -9.95 13.92
CA GLU A 570 -1.40 -9.27 13.42
C GLU A 570 -1.13 -9.74 11.98
N VAL A 571 -0.92 -8.76 11.09
CA VAL A 571 -0.67 -8.96 9.66
C VAL A 571 0.77 -8.61 9.37
N PHE A 572 1.44 -9.45 8.61
CA PHE A 572 2.81 -9.28 8.16
C PHE A 572 2.85 -9.18 6.65
N VAL A 573 3.65 -8.25 6.15
CA VAL A 573 3.82 -7.98 4.72
C VAL A 573 5.28 -7.70 4.40
N ARG A 574 5.69 -8.01 3.19
CA ARG A 574 6.97 -7.59 2.66
C ARG A 574 6.78 -6.23 1.96
N GLY A 575 7.60 -5.24 2.30
CA GLY A 575 7.63 -3.94 1.65
C GLY A 575 8.38 -3.97 0.32
N THR A 576 8.27 -2.89 -0.45
CA THR A 576 9.00 -2.71 -1.73
C THR A 576 10.52 -2.66 -1.54
N ASP A 577 10.99 -2.38 -0.34
CA ASP A 577 12.39 -2.41 0.09
C ASP A 577 12.87 -3.82 0.53
N LEU A 578 11.99 -4.84 0.40
CA LEU A 578 12.16 -6.22 0.81
C LEU A 578 12.18 -6.44 2.33
N ALA A 579 11.98 -5.41 3.15
CA ALA A 579 11.89 -5.55 4.59
C ALA A 579 10.52 -6.12 5.01
N LEU A 580 10.49 -6.79 6.16
CA LEU A 580 9.24 -7.19 6.80
C LEU A 580 8.62 -6.01 7.52
N TYR A 581 7.32 -5.84 7.36
CA TYR A 581 6.49 -4.89 8.10
C TYR A 581 5.33 -5.63 8.74
N HIS A 582 4.85 -5.10 9.86
CA HIS A 582 3.68 -5.64 10.54
C HIS A 582 2.70 -4.56 10.96
N ARG A 583 1.45 -4.97 11.16
CA ARG A 583 0.36 -4.14 11.65
C ARG A 583 -0.59 -5.01 12.47
N TRP A 584 -1.17 -4.48 13.54
CA TRP A 584 -2.01 -5.28 14.44
C TRP A 584 -3.31 -4.58 14.80
N GLN A 585 -4.29 -5.36 15.22
CA GLN A 585 -5.54 -4.82 15.75
C GLN A 585 -5.29 -4.09 17.07
N THR A 586 -5.99 -2.96 17.28
CA THR A 586 -5.90 -2.17 18.53
C THR A 586 -6.58 -2.86 19.72
N ALA A 587 -7.60 -3.67 19.43
CA ALA A 587 -8.26 -4.57 20.38
C ALA A 587 -8.70 -5.85 19.63
N PRO A 588 -8.95 -6.98 20.32
CA PRO A 588 -9.44 -8.19 19.68
C PRO A 588 -10.70 -7.91 18.86
N SER A 589 -10.70 -8.36 17.60
CA SER A 589 -11.80 -8.17 16.64
C SER A 589 -12.15 -6.72 16.29
N ASN A 590 -11.28 -5.76 16.60
CA ASN A 590 -11.61 -4.35 16.42
C ASN A 590 -10.39 -3.49 16.07
N GLY A 591 -10.59 -2.56 15.11
CA GLY A 591 -9.66 -1.52 14.73
C GLY A 591 -8.25 -2.00 14.32
N TRP A 592 -7.56 -1.18 13.56
CA TRP A 592 -6.14 -1.39 13.19
C TRP A 592 -5.33 -0.16 13.61
N ASN A 593 -4.12 -0.39 14.14
CA ASN A 593 -3.21 0.68 14.59
C ASN A 593 -2.77 1.59 13.45
#